data_3058dedc480eb0180ebe8f32b04b7f1d
#
_entry.id   3058dedc480eb0180ebe8f32b04b7f1d
#
_cell.length_a   1.000
_cell.length_b   1.000
_cell.length_c   1.000
_cell.angle_alpha   90.00
_cell.angle_beta   90.00
_cell.angle_gamma   90.00
#
_symmetry.space_group_name_H-M   'P 1'
#
loop_
_entity.id
_entity.type
_entity.pdbx_description
1 polymer ?
#
loop_
_entity_poly.entity_id
_entity_poly.type
_entity_poly.pdbx_seq_one_letter_code
_entity_poly.pdbx_strand_id
1 'polypeptide(L)'
;MVNITKKEGRVRKIESIFLIPLILLLLHIALFGWESKDYIVRVKVSNHSEVYKFTIRYTVIDARENYVDLLTTKEEISRLKKQGYDLRILGRVSEQFEKINKLPGRGQYHTYDEMVNILDSLANTYTDITKLDTIGYSVQGKMILALEVTDNPGVHEAEPEFRIVGCHHGNEWPSTEIPLDLAQYLCQNYGLNDSVTNLVNNREIWIMPMFNPDGHETQTRVNANGIDLNRNYGYMWIGEGGDTVQYGQPETQAMYEFNQQHNFVLGLSYHTYGEVVNYIWNWTPTRAMGDSLIVDLSNEYASYNGYWVTEGYDWYRTNGDLNDYSYGIDGTIDWTIELATSFNPPASALDTIWNENRPAILSLIRKCIQGISGVVRDASTGDTLTQAVVNIQEIDWPVFCDQVSGHFHRILRPGTYRLKAWANGYFPKTINNITVNPDTVTNVVIDLQPGGGNYAYKYAVANVPDNTSNPTHNITLTPWALGPVDGKYASIGKGGEVILDMGSLTPIIDDSGDDFIVYEGDDGNPNEGYETFVSNSYKGPWTFLANGSGTQSFDISSFGSSARYVRIVDENP
;
A
#
# COMPACT_ATOMS: atom_id res chain seq x y z
N MET A 1 11.24 -49.46 -51.06
CA MET A 1 12.57 -50.04 -50.78
C MET A 1 13.60 -48.94 -50.95
N VAL A 2 14.05 -48.33 -49.90
CA VAL A 2 15.29 -47.54 -49.87
C VAL A 2 15.92 -47.70 -48.48
N ASN A 3 17.12 -48.24 -48.47
CA ASN A 3 17.96 -48.48 -47.29
C ASN A 3 18.46 -47.14 -46.71
N ILE A 4 18.42 -47.01 -45.40
CA ILE A 4 19.14 -45.95 -44.69
C ILE A 4 20.14 -46.59 -43.76
N THR A 5 21.40 -46.41 -44.02
CA THR A 5 22.55 -46.81 -43.22
C THR A 5 22.76 -45.88 -42.03
N LYS A 6 22.95 -46.45 -40.84
CA LYS A 6 23.41 -45.79 -39.61
C LYS A 6 24.79 -45.14 -39.79
N LYS A 7 24.93 -43.91 -39.33
CA LYS A 7 26.22 -43.32 -39.01
C LYS A 7 26.29 -43.06 -37.50
N GLU A 8 27.16 -43.78 -36.86
CA GLU A 8 27.52 -43.56 -35.46
C GLU A 8 28.26 -42.26 -35.28
N GLY A 9 27.73 -41.33 -34.53
CA GLY A 9 28.33 -40.10 -34.12
C GLY A 9 28.55 -40.07 -32.62
N ARG A 10 29.78 -39.93 -32.22
CA ARG A 10 30.26 -39.84 -30.82
C ARG A 10 29.45 -38.83 -29.99
N VAL A 11 28.81 -39.32 -28.94
CA VAL A 11 28.29 -38.49 -27.85
C VAL A 11 29.48 -38.01 -27.03
N ARG A 12 29.81 -36.73 -27.07
CA ARG A 12 30.73 -36.10 -26.15
C ARG A 12 29.97 -35.85 -24.83
N LYS A 13 30.45 -36.45 -23.75
CA LYS A 13 30.08 -36.07 -22.38
C LYS A 13 30.39 -34.59 -22.14
N ILE A 14 29.36 -33.75 -22.04
CA ILE A 14 29.39 -32.41 -21.45
C ILE A 14 28.33 -32.40 -20.34
N GLU A 15 28.60 -33.09 -19.26
CA GLU A 15 27.69 -33.16 -18.10
C GLU A 15 28.43 -33.12 -16.77
N SER A 16 29.51 -32.38 -16.62
CA SER A 16 30.15 -32.30 -15.31
C SER A 16 30.81 -30.95 -14.97
N ILE A 17 30.61 -29.90 -15.74
CA ILE A 17 31.27 -28.61 -15.46
C ILE A 17 30.31 -27.58 -14.81
N PHE A 18 28.97 -27.75 -14.91
CA PHE A 18 28.00 -26.83 -14.30
C PHE A 18 27.39 -27.29 -12.97
N LEU A 19 27.54 -28.57 -12.59
CA LEU A 19 27.01 -29.07 -11.31
C LEU A 19 27.90 -28.73 -10.10
N ILE A 20 29.20 -28.59 -10.29
CA ILE A 20 30.12 -28.32 -9.19
C ILE A 20 29.98 -26.90 -8.61
N PRO A 21 29.82 -25.82 -9.41
CA PRO A 21 29.53 -24.48 -8.86
C PRO A 21 28.15 -24.38 -8.18
N LEU A 22 27.12 -25.09 -8.70
CA LEU A 22 25.78 -25.08 -8.10
C LEU A 22 25.74 -25.85 -6.77
N ILE A 23 26.44 -26.98 -6.68
CA ILE A 23 26.58 -27.77 -5.44
C ILE A 23 27.45 -27.01 -4.44
N LEU A 24 28.49 -26.30 -4.86
CA LEU A 24 29.31 -25.43 -4.00
C LEU A 24 28.53 -24.20 -3.55
N LEU A 25 27.64 -23.63 -4.39
CA LEU A 25 26.75 -22.54 -4.02
C LEU A 25 25.67 -23.03 -3.04
N LEU A 26 25.06 -24.19 -3.27
CA LEU A 26 24.10 -24.81 -2.35
C LEU A 26 24.77 -25.29 -1.03
N LEU A 27 26.00 -25.78 -1.07
CA LEU A 27 26.79 -26.08 0.12
C LEU A 27 27.29 -24.81 0.84
N HIS A 28 27.55 -23.73 0.11
CA HIS A 28 27.86 -22.42 0.73
C HIS A 28 26.63 -21.82 1.42
N ILE A 29 25.42 -21.95 0.83
CA ILE A 29 24.15 -21.56 1.44
C ILE A 29 23.80 -22.49 2.62
N ALA A 30 24.17 -23.77 2.57
CA ALA A 30 23.97 -24.74 3.66
C ALA A 30 25.03 -24.66 4.77
N LEU A 31 26.22 -24.13 4.50
CA LEU A 31 27.33 -23.96 5.47
C LEU A 31 27.39 -22.55 6.08
N PHE A 32 26.88 -21.55 5.36
CA PHE A 32 26.60 -20.22 5.88
C PHE A 32 25.09 -20.08 5.96
N GLY A 33 24.45 -20.80 6.91
CA GLY A 33 23.05 -20.62 7.19
C GLY A 33 22.77 -19.14 7.35
N TRP A 34 21.81 -18.63 6.58
CA TRP A 34 21.32 -17.26 6.74
C TRP A 34 20.82 -17.16 8.18
N GLU A 35 21.63 -16.55 9.05
CA GLU A 35 21.26 -16.38 10.45
C GLU A 35 20.03 -15.48 10.46
N SER A 36 18.88 -16.03 10.83
CA SER A 36 17.64 -15.26 10.91
C SER A 36 17.83 -14.11 11.90
N LYS A 37 17.35 -12.93 11.54
CA LYS A 37 17.33 -11.78 12.45
C LYS A 37 16.39 -12.11 13.61
N ASP A 38 16.93 -12.28 14.79
CA ASP A 38 16.20 -12.74 15.99
C ASP A 38 16.45 -11.86 17.22
N TYR A 39 17.50 -11.04 17.20
CA TYR A 39 17.84 -10.17 18.33
C TYR A 39 17.19 -8.80 18.20
N ILE A 40 16.54 -8.38 19.27
CA ILE A 40 16.06 -7.01 19.43
C ILE A 40 17.14 -6.24 20.17
N VAL A 41 17.69 -5.20 19.54
CA VAL A 41 18.81 -4.44 20.06
C VAL A 41 18.51 -2.96 20.03
N ARG A 42 18.52 -2.32 21.20
CA ARG A 42 18.47 -0.87 21.30
C ARG A 42 19.86 -0.28 21.16
N VAL A 43 20.03 0.59 20.20
CA VAL A 43 21.26 1.35 19.96
C VAL A 43 21.00 2.80 20.37
N LYS A 44 21.88 3.35 21.21
CA LYS A 44 21.82 4.76 21.58
C LYS A 44 22.27 5.62 20.41
N VAL A 45 21.50 6.67 20.10
CA VAL A 45 21.82 7.70 19.13
C VAL A 45 21.89 9.06 19.80
N SER A 46 22.63 9.99 19.19
CA SER A 46 22.81 11.34 19.75
C SER A 46 21.66 12.29 19.40
N ASN A 47 20.97 11.99 18.30
CA ASN A 47 19.84 12.73 17.81
C ASN A 47 19.10 11.89 16.75
N HIS A 48 17.91 12.33 16.37
CA HIS A 48 17.09 11.61 15.41
C HIS A 48 17.73 11.47 14.02
N SER A 49 18.55 12.44 13.58
CA SER A 49 19.24 12.33 12.27
C SER A 49 20.22 11.16 12.17
N GLU A 50 20.67 10.60 13.28
CA GLU A 50 21.46 9.38 13.28
C GLU A 50 20.64 8.13 12.96
N VAL A 51 19.35 8.12 13.24
CA VAL A 51 18.43 7.00 12.94
C VAL A 51 18.49 6.65 11.46
N TYR A 52 18.52 7.67 10.60
CA TYR A 52 18.60 7.48 9.14
C TYR A 52 19.77 6.59 8.69
N LYS A 53 20.91 6.63 9.40
CA LYS A 53 22.06 5.74 9.10
C LYS A 53 21.75 4.26 9.32
N PHE A 54 20.76 3.99 10.18
CA PHE A 54 20.34 2.62 10.49
C PHE A 54 19.27 2.13 9.51
N THR A 55 18.35 2.99 9.06
CA THR A 55 17.28 2.59 8.14
C THR A 55 17.80 2.05 6.81
N ILE A 56 18.93 2.56 6.32
CA ILE A 56 19.57 2.12 5.07
C ILE A 56 20.19 0.71 5.18
N ARG A 57 20.58 0.26 6.39
CA ARG A 57 21.44 -0.92 6.57
C ARG A 57 20.87 -2.00 7.48
N TYR A 58 19.89 -1.65 8.29
CA TYR A 58 19.34 -2.52 9.32
C TYR A 58 17.82 -2.51 9.27
N THR A 59 17.20 -3.55 9.79
CA THR A 59 15.75 -3.55 10.01
C THR A 59 15.43 -2.75 11.26
N VAL A 60 15.01 -1.53 11.11
CA VAL A 60 14.52 -0.67 12.20
C VAL A 60 13.10 -1.10 12.55
N ILE A 61 12.80 -1.17 13.85
CA ILE A 61 11.50 -1.58 14.39
C ILE A 61 10.88 -0.55 15.34
N ASP A 62 11.68 0.31 15.94
CA ASP A 62 11.26 1.51 16.67
C ASP A 62 12.39 2.53 16.69
N ALA A 63 12.04 3.81 16.74
CA ALA A 63 13.01 4.89 16.90
C ALA A 63 12.45 6.03 17.76
N ARG A 64 13.31 6.64 18.55
CA ARG A 64 13.02 7.82 19.37
C ARG A 64 14.22 8.79 19.30
N GLU A 65 14.08 9.95 19.91
CA GLU A 65 15.13 10.99 19.87
C GLU A 65 16.54 10.48 20.24
N ASN A 66 16.63 9.51 21.14
CA ASN A 66 17.89 9.07 21.73
C ASN A 66 18.23 7.59 21.57
N TYR A 67 17.38 6.83 20.84
CA TYR A 67 17.65 5.44 20.51
C TYR A 67 16.98 4.97 19.23
N VAL A 68 17.49 3.88 18.69
CA VAL A 68 16.88 3.10 17.63
C VAL A 68 16.88 1.62 18.02
N ASP A 69 15.74 0.95 17.87
CA ASP A 69 15.62 -0.48 18.07
C ASP A 69 15.72 -1.21 16.73
N LEU A 70 16.59 -2.20 16.71
CA LEU A 70 16.91 -2.97 15.51
C LEU A 70 16.53 -4.43 15.71
N LEU A 71 15.93 -5.02 14.69
CA LEU A 71 15.87 -6.47 14.54
C LEU A 71 17.11 -6.92 13.77
N THR A 72 17.97 -7.76 14.39
CA THR A 72 19.33 -7.95 13.91
C THR A 72 19.87 -9.36 14.20
N THR A 73 21.04 -9.69 13.65
CA THR A 73 21.76 -10.93 13.90
C THR A 73 22.86 -10.74 14.95
N LYS A 74 23.42 -11.84 15.42
CA LYS A 74 24.55 -11.82 16.37
C LYS A 74 25.82 -11.21 15.76
N GLU A 75 26.04 -11.44 14.47
CA GLU A 75 27.15 -10.86 13.72
C GLU A 75 27.02 -9.35 13.60
N GLU A 76 25.81 -8.87 13.30
CA GLU A 76 25.51 -7.44 13.20
C GLU A 76 25.70 -6.74 14.55
N ILE A 77 25.26 -7.35 15.66
CA ILE A 77 25.56 -6.86 17.01
C ILE A 77 27.07 -6.72 17.23
N SER A 78 27.82 -7.74 16.82
CA SER A 78 29.30 -7.74 16.97
C SER A 78 29.93 -6.64 16.14
N ARG A 79 29.40 -6.37 14.94
CA ARG A 79 29.83 -5.28 14.05
C ARG A 79 29.54 -3.92 14.65
N LEU A 80 28.33 -3.69 15.15
CA LEU A 80 27.93 -2.44 15.80
C LEU A 80 28.80 -2.12 17.02
N LYS A 81 29.10 -3.12 17.87
CA LYS A 81 30.01 -2.96 19.00
C LYS A 81 31.43 -2.57 18.55
N LYS A 82 31.96 -3.19 17.48
CA LYS A 82 33.29 -2.84 16.93
C LYS A 82 33.32 -1.42 16.34
N GLN A 83 32.18 -0.92 15.87
CA GLN A 83 32.03 0.45 15.38
C GLN A 83 31.89 1.48 16.52
N GLY A 84 31.83 1.04 17.78
CA GLY A 84 31.79 1.90 18.96
C GLY A 84 30.40 2.33 19.41
N TYR A 85 29.35 1.72 18.86
CA TYR A 85 27.99 2.04 19.29
C TYR A 85 27.71 1.52 20.71
N ASP A 86 27.09 2.37 21.52
CA ASP A 86 26.52 1.98 22.81
C ASP A 86 25.17 1.27 22.56
N LEU A 87 25.10 0.00 22.90
CA LEU A 87 23.92 -0.81 22.62
C LEU A 87 23.57 -1.78 23.74
N ARG A 88 22.27 -2.07 23.85
CA ARG A 88 21.68 -3.02 24.79
C ARG A 88 20.84 -4.05 24.02
N ILE A 89 21.05 -5.34 24.30
CA ILE A 89 20.16 -6.40 23.82
C ILE A 89 18.91 -6.39 24.70
N LEU A 90 17.74 -6.21 24.10
CA LEU A 90 16.44 -6.20 24.77
C LEU A 90 15.84 -7.61 24.91
N GLY A 91 16.17 -8.51 23.98
CA GLY A 91 15.69 -9.88 23.97
C GLY A 91 15.84 -10.54 22.62
N ARG A 92 15.17 -11.69 22.46
CA ARG A 92 15.06 -12.42 21.20
C ARG A 92 13.58 -12.65 20.87
N VAL A 93 13.24 -12.52 19.58
CA VAL A 93 11.88 -12.76 19.10
C VAL A 93 11.50 -14.23 19.35
N SER A 94 12.38 -15.17 19.03
CA SER A 94 12.19 -16.60 19.28
C SER A 94 11.89 -16.92 20.76
N GLU A 95 12.52 -16.23 21.70
CA GLU A 95 12.26 -16.43 23.13
C GLU A 95 10.87 -15.95 23.56
N GLN A 96 10.32 -14.95 22.86
CA GLN A 96 8.95 -14.49 23.10
C GLN A 96 7.95 -15.57 22.65
N PHE A 97 8.12 -16.13 21.47
CA PHE A 97 7.30 -17.23 20.98
C PHE A 97 7.39 -18.49 21.85
N GLU A 98 8.57 -18.85 22.34
CA GLU A 98 8.72 -19.97 23.29
C GLU A 98 7.95 -19.76 24.59
N LYS A 99 7.85 -18.55 25.08
CA LYS A 99 7.09 -18.20 26.28
C LYS A 99 5.58 -18.29 26.04
N ILE A 100 5.11 -17.79 24.90
CA ILE A 100 3.70 -17.80 24.50
C ILE A 100 3.19 -19.22 24.35
N ASN A 101 3.92 -20.07 23.63
CA ASN A 101 3.56 -21.47 23.37
C ASN A 101 3.50 -22.37 24.63
N LYS A 102 3.92 -21.86 25.79
CA LYS A 102 3.90 -22.59 27.07
C LYS A 102 2.72 -22.26 27.98
N LEU A 103 1.85 -21.33 27.58
CA LEU A 103 0.71 -20.90 28.42
C LEU A 103 -0.57 -21.60 28.00
N PRO A 104 -1.34 -22.26 28.92
CA PRO A 104 -2.62 -22.87 28.59
C PRO A 104 -3.80 -21.89 28.68
N GLY A 105 -4.78 -22.08 27.80
CA GLY A 105 -6.07 -21.37 27.85
C GLY A 105 -6.24 -20.35 26.71
N ARG A 106 -7.31 -19.48 26.79
CA ARG A 106 -7.42 -18.29 25.92
C ARG A 106 -6.26 -17.33 26.26
N GLY A 107 -5.17 -17.87 26.19
CA GLY A 107 -3.90 -17.32 26.33
C GLY A 107 -3.08 -17.65 25.12
N GLN A 108 -3.64 -18.08 23.99
CA GLN A 108 -2.93 -18.36 22.75
C GLN A 108 -3.35 -17.39 21.69
N TYR A 109 -2.39 -16.99 20.87
CA TYR A 109 -2.63 -16.32 19.59
C TYR A 109 -3.19 -17.35 18.60
N HIS A 110 -4.04 -16.89 17.68
CA HIS A 110 -4.63 -17.77 16.69
C HIS A 110 -3.63 -18.18 15.61
N THR A 111 -3.61 -19.45 15.28
CA THR A 111 -2.95 -19.98 14.07
C THR A 111 -3.72 -19.57 12.82
N TYR A 112 -3.10 -19.76 11.64
CA TYR A 112 -3.76 -19.53 10.37
C TYR A 112 -5.09 -20.31 10.25
N ASP A 113 -5.07 -21.62 10.56
CA ASP A 113 -6.27 -22.46 10.47
C ASP A 113 -7.38 -22.04 11.45
N GLU A 114 -7.02 -21.61 12.65
CA GLU A 114 -7.98 -21.11 13.64
C GLU A 114 -8.60 -19.78 13.17
N MET A 115 -7.80 -18.86 12.62
CA MET A 115 -8.29 -17.61 12.04
C MET A 115 -9.24 -17.88 10.86
N VAL A 116 -8.89 -18.78 9.93
CA VAL A 116 -9.76 -19.20 8.82
C VAL A 116 -11.09 -19.73 9.35
N ASN A 117 -11.06 -20.65 10.33
CA ASN A 117 -12.27 -21.22 10.91
C ASN A 117 -13.17 -20.18 11.58
N ILE A 118 -12.59 -19.14 12.20
CA ILE A 118 -13.35 -18.03 12.80
C ILE A 118 -14.02 -17.20 11.70
N LEU A 119 -13.29 -16.80 10.66
CA LEU A 119 -13.85 -16.03 9.57
C LEU A 119 -14.95 -16.79 8.82
N ASP A 120 -14.74 -18.07 8.54
CA ASP A 120 -15.75 -18.95 7.95
C ASP A 120 -17.00 -19.07 8.84
N SER A 121 -16.81 -19.19 10.16
CA SER A 121 -17.92 -19.24 11.11
C SER A 121 -18.70 -17.93 11.14
N LEU A 122 -18.02 -16.78 11.11
CA LEU A 122 -18.68 -15.48 11.05
C LEU A 122 -19.48 -15.32 9.75
N ALA A 123 -18.86 -15.61 8.61
CA ALA A 123 -19.49 -15.52 7.30
C ALA A 123 -20.73 -16.43 7.17
N ASN A 124 -20.69 -17.63 7.75
CA ASN A 124 -21.81 -18.57 7.74
C ASN A 124 -22.89 -18.26 8.78
N THR A 125 -22.57 -17.52 9.84
CA THR A 125 -23.52 -17.22 10.93
C THR A 125 -24.24 -15.90 10.68
N TYR A 126 -23.54 -14.91 10.12
CA TYR A 126 -24.04 -13.54 9.93
C TYR A 126 -24.19 -13.20 8.45
N THR A 127 -24.78 -14.11 7.67
CA THR A 127 -24.93 -14.02 6.20
C THR A 127 -25.59 -12.73 5.70
N ASP A 128 -26.40 -12.08 6.53
CA ASP A 128 -27.09 -10.84 6.17
C ASP A 128 -26.18 -9.60 6.22
N ILE A 129 -25.00 -9.74 6.85
CA ILE A 129 -24.07 -8.61 7.03
C ILE A 129 -22.61 -8.96 6.72
N THR A 130 -22.34 -10.17 6.28
CA THR A 130 -20.94 -10.58 6.01
C THR A 130 -20.80 -11.37 4.72
N LYS A 131 -19.66 -11.15 4.05
CA LYS A 131 -19.17 -11.97 2.95
C LYS A 131 -17.67 -12.21 3.15
N LEU A 132 -17.22 -13.44 2.96
CA LEU A 132 -15.80 -13.77 3.03
C LEU A 132 -15.23 -13.94 1.63
N ASP A 133 -14.25 -13.12 1.28
CA ASP A 133 -13.57 -13.14 -0.01
C ASP A 133 -12.11 -13.59 0.12
N THR A 134 -11.63 -14.32 -0.88
CA THR A 134 -10.21 -14.62 -1.05
C THR A 134 -9.63 -13.59 -2.02
N ILE A 135 -8.85 -12.65 -1.52
CA ILE A 135 -8.27 -11.59 -2.36
C ILE A 135 -7.04 -12.06 -3.14
N GLY A 136 -6.41 -13.16 -2.72
CA GLY A 136 -5.24 -13.75 -3.36
C GLY A 136 -4.65 -14.89 -2.55
N TYR A 137 -3.42 -15.25 -2.89
CA TYR A 137 -2.71 -16.35 -2.26
C TYR A 137 -1.28 -15.94 -1.91
N SER A 138 -0.77 -16.48 -0.78
CA SER A 138 0.63 -16.32 -0.41
C SER A 138 1.56 -17.12 -1.34
N VAL A 139 2.86 -16.93 -1.19
CA VAL A 139 3.89 -17.71 -1.93
C VAL A 139 3.67 -19.22 -1.77
N GLN A 140 3.26 -19.70 -0.60
CA GLN A 140 3.00 -21.13 -0.35
C GLN A 140 1.56 -21.56 -0.65
N GLY A 141 0.76 -20.68 -1.25
CA GLY A 141 -0.59 -21.00 -1.70
C GLY A 141 -1.67 -20.94 -0.61
N LYS A 142 -1.41 -20.29 0.53
CA LYS A 142 -2.44 -20.02 1.54
C LYS A 142 -3.32 -18.87 1.09
N MET A 143 -4.62 -18.96 1.34
CA MET A 143 -5.57 -17.90 1.02
C MET A 143 -5.30 -16.66 1.88
N ILE A 144 -5.34 -15.50 1.24
CA ILE A 144 -5.39 -14.21 1.92
C ILE A 144 -6.86 -13.82 1.95
N LEU A 145 -7.44 -13.84 3.15
CA LEU A 145 -8.87 -13.67 3.37
C LEU A 145 -9.21 -12.26 3.81
N ALA A 146 -10.28 -11.71 3.25
CA ALA A 146 -10.90 -10.46 3.67
C ALA A 146 -12.38 -10.68 3.98
N LEU A 147 -12.82 -10.31 5.18
CA LEU A 147 -14.22 -10.32 5.57
C LEU A 147 -14.82 -8.94 5.32
N GLU A 148 -15.79 -8.89 4.44
CA GLU A 148 -16.68 -7.75 4.27
C GLU A 148 -17.74 -7.74 5.39
N VAL A 149 -17.97 -6.59 6.00
CA VAL A 149 -19.02 -6.36 7.00
C VAL A 149 -19.78 -5.10 6.63
N THR A 150 -21.00 -5.29 6.14
CA THR A 150 -21.94 -4.24 5.69
C THR A 150 -23.36 -4.78 5.77
N ASP A 151 -24.41 -3.97 5.60
CA ASP A 151 -25.80 -4.45 5.61
C ASP A 151 -26.25 -5.07 4.27
N ASN A 152 -25.39 -5.00 3.23
CA ASN A 152 -25.69 -5.53 1.89
C ASN A 152 -24.47 -6.23 1.26
N PRO A 153 -23.93 -7.28 1.91
CA PRO A 153 -22.65 -7.85 1.55
C PRO A 153 -22.62 -8.37 0.11
N GLY A 154 -21.54 -8.06 -0.59
CA GLY A 154 -21.33 -8.39 -2.01
C GLY A 154 -22.00 -7.44 -3.00
N VAL A 155 -22.56 -6.33 -2.53
CA VAL A 155 -23.12 -5.27 -3.37
C VAL A 155 -22.33 -3.98 -3.13
N HIS A 156 -21.70 -3.45 -4.17
CA HIS A 156 -21.04 -2.14 -4.08
C HIS A 156 -22.08 -1.03 -4.00
N GLU A 157 -22.20 -0.44 -2.84
CA GLU A 157 -23.14 0.64 -2.56
C GLU A 157 -22.45 2.02 -2.59
N ALA A 158 -23.26 3.07 -2.45
CA ALA A 158 -22.76 4.45 -2.36
C ALA A 158 -22.28 4.78 -0.94
N GLU A 159 -21.53 3.87 -0.33
CA GLU A 159 -21.05 3.97 1.04
C GLU A 159 -19.53 4.16 1.10
N PRO A 160 -19.00 4.84 2.13
CA PRO A 160 -17.56 4.94 2.32
C PRO A 160 -16.98 3.59 2.75
N GLU A 161 -15.93 3.18 2.07
CA GLU A 161 -15.22 1.94 2.37
C GLU A 161 -14.11 2.17 3.40
N PHE A 162 -13.98 1.23 4.35
CA PHE A 162 -12.97 1.23 5.39
C PHE A 162 -12.20 -0.08 5.39
N ARG A 163 -10.85 -0.02 5.30
CA ARG A 163 -9.99 -1.21 5.26
C ARG A 163 -9.20 -1.37 6.56
N ILE A 164 -9.12 -2.62 7.06
CA ILE A 164 -8.28 -2.99 8.19
C ILE A 164 -7.43 -4.18 7.80
N VAL A 165 -6.11 -4.03 7.96
CA VAL A 165 -5.12 -5.06 7.60
C VAL A 165 -4.26 -5.38 8.81
N GLY A 166 -4.06 -6.66 9.07
CA GLY A 166 -3.11 -7.15 10.06
C GLY A 166 -2.00 -8.00 9.44
N CYS A 167 -0.93 -8.18 10.18
CA CYS A 167 0.10 -9.17 9.89
C CYS A 167 0.80 -9.01 8.53
N HIS A 168 1.23 -7.79 8.17
CA HIS A 168 2.23 -7.64 7.11
C HIS A 168 3.54 -8.35 7.49
N HIS A 169 3.90 -8.25 8.77
CA HIS A 169 5.04 -8.97 9.32
C HIS A 169 4.54 -10.17 10.13
N GLY A 170 4.93 -11.36 9.69
CA GLY A 170 4.41 -12.60 10.26
C GLY A 170 4.84 -12.89 11.69
N ASN A 171 5.83 -12.17 12.22
CA ASN A 171 6.27 -12.27 13.61
C ASN A 171 5.60 -11.27 14.57
N GLU A 172 4.58 -10.53 14.12
CA GLU A 172 3.87 -9.50 14.87
C GLU A 172 2.43 -9.96 15.18
N TRP A 173 2.28 -10.97 16.02
CA TRP A 173 1.02 -11.70 16.20
C TRP A 173 -0.16 -10.88 16.75
N PRO A 174 0.02 -9.88 17.66
CA PRO A 174 -1.10 -9.01 18.06
C PRO A 174 -1.78 -8.31 16.89
N SER A 175 -1.06 -8.06 15.80
CA SER A 175 -1.59 -7.42 14.62
C SER A 175 -2.64 -8.26 13.87
N THR A 176 -2.65 -9.57 14.07
CA THR A 176 -3.71 -10.48 13.59
C THR A 176 -4.93 -10.44 14.51
N GLU A 177 -4.71 -10.36 15.82
CA GLU A 177 -5.77 -10.52 16.81
C GLU A 177 -6.74 -9.35 16.83
N ILE A 178 -6.24 -8.10 16.74
CA ILE A 178 -7.08 -6.91 16.81
C ILE A 178 -8.08 -6.79 15.65
N PRO A 179 -7.70 -7.02 14.37
CA PRO A 179 -8.68 -7.11 13.28
C PRO A 179 -9.68 -8.27 13.47
N LEU A 180 -9.22 -9.42 13.96
CA LEU A 180 -10.08 -10.58 14.20
C LEU A 180 -11.10 -10.30 15.32
N ASP A 181 -10.69 -9.67 16.41
CA ASP A 181 -11.57 -9.22 17.49
C ASP A 181 -12.60 -8.17 16.99
N LEU A 182 -12.19 -7.29 16.07
CA LEU A 182 -13.11 -6.33 15.46
C LEU A 182 -14.19 -7.04 14.63
N ALA A 183 -13.81 -8.00 13.79
CA ALA A 183 -14.75 -8.79 12.99
C ALA A 183 -15.81 -9.45 13.87
N GLN A 184 -15.36 -10.13 14.94
CA GLN A 184 -16.24 -10.75 15.91
C GLN A 184 -17.13 -9.72 16.63
N TYR A 185 -16.55 -8.59 17.04
CA TYR A 185 -17.28 -7.54 17.75
C TYR A 185 -18.39 -6.93 16.91
N LEU A 186 -18.13 -6.59 15.65
CA LEU A 186 -19.13 -6.01 14.75
C LEU A 186 -20.28 -7.00 14.51
N CYS A 187 -19.97 -8.25 14.17
CA CYS A 187 -20.97 -9.29 13.93
C CYS A 187 -21.85 -9.56 15.18
N GLN A 188 -21.24 -9.73 16.32
CA GLN A 188 -21.94 -10.09 17.57
C GLN A 188 -22.79 -8.95 18.13
N ASN A 189 -22.49 -7.69 17.79
CA ASN A 189 -23.19 -6.51 18.30
C ASN A 189 -24.16 -5.88 17.29
N TYR A 190 -24.17 -6.32 16.04
CA TYR A 190 -25.15 -5.87 15.05
C TYR A 190 -26.57 -6.22 15.49
N GLY A 191 -27.48 -5.25 15.39
CA GLY A 191 -28.86 -5.37 15.87
C GLY A 191 -29.04 -5.32 17.40
N LEU A 192 -27.94 -5.34 18.17
CA LEU A 192 -27.94 -5.25 19.63
C LEU A 192 -27.41 -3.91 20.15
N ASN A 193 -26.48 -3.31 19.44
CA ASN A 193 -25.88 -2.03 19.77
C ASN A 193 -26.16 -1.05 18.61
N ASP A 194 -26.95 -0.01 18.87
CA ASP A 194 -27.35 0.96 17.86
C ASP A 194 -26.17 1.64 17.16
N SER A 195 -25.07 1.89 17.87
CA SER A 195 -23.87 2.50 17.30
C SER A 195 -23.19 1.55 16.31
N VAL A 196 -23.05 0.27 16.66
CA VAL A 196 -22.46 -0.76 15.78
C VAL A 196 -23.37 -0.99 14.56
N THR A 197 -24.67 -1.12 14.79
CA THR A 197 -25.67 -1.27 13.71
C THR A 197 -25.60 -0.10 12.74
N ASN A 198 -25.48 1.13 13.23
CA ASN A 198 -25.31 2.30 12.36
C ASN A 198 -23.99 2.28 11.57
N LEU A 199 -22.89 1.80 12.15
CA LEU A 199 -21.63 1.67 11.42
C LEU A 199 -21.74 0.67 10.26
N VAL A 200 -22.31 -0.49 10.51
CA VAL A 200 -22.49 -1.57 9.52
C VAL A 200 -23.50 -1.17 8.43
N ASN A 201 -24.56 -0.43 8.76
CA ASN A 201 -25.60 -0.02 7.81
C ASN A 201 -25.21 1.19 6.94
N ASN A 202 -24.03 1.75 7.08
CA ASN A 202 -23.65 2.96 6.32
C ASN A 202 -22.19 2.94 5.90
N ARG A 203 -21.51 1.79 5.91
CA ARG A 203 -20.12 1.62 5.48
C ARG A 203 -19.85 0.19 5.04
N GLU A 204 -19.01 0.04 4.06
CA GLU A 204 -18.40 -1.24 3.71
C GLU A 204 -17.09 -1.38 4.50
N ILE A 205 -17.04 -2.31 5.46
CA ILE A 205 -15.87 -2.52 6.33
C ILE A 205 -15.18 -3.81 5.93
N TRP A 206 -13.97 -3.70 5.39
CA TRP A 206 -13.16 -4.81 4.94
C TRP A 206 -12.07 -5.14 5.96
N ILE A 207 -12.09 -6.36 6.49
CA ILE A 207 -11.22 -6.82 7.58
C ILE A 207 -10.36 -7.98 7.10
N MET A 208 -9.05 -7.78 7.09
CA MET A 208 -8.03 -8.72 6.65
C MET A 208 -7.06 -9.02 7.80
N PRO A 209 -7.32 -10.03 8.66
CA PRO A 209 -6.54 -10.25 9.88
C PRO A 209 -5.11 -10.73 9.63
N MET A 210 -4.86 -11.48 8.54
CA MET A 210 -3.56 -12.10 8.30
C MET A 210 -3.13 -11.98 6.84
N PHE A 211 -2.37 -10.92 6.54
CA PHE A 211 -1.90 -10.64 5.18
C PHE A 211 -0.70 -11.51 4.77
N ASN A 212 0.17 -11.87 5.72
CA ASN A 212 1.36 -12.71 5.51
C ASN A 212 1.24 -14.05 6.26
N PRO A 213 0.40 -14.99 5.79
CA PRO A 213 0.17 -16.24 6.51
C PRO A 213 1.41 -17.15 6.54
N ASP A 214 2.28 -17.11 5.54
CA ASP A 214 3.51 -17.90 5.52
C ASP A 214 4.53 -17.42 6.56
N GLY A 215 4.70 -16.09 6.65
CA GLY A 215 5.54 -15.49 7.69
C GLY A 215 4.98 -15.71 9.09
N HIS A 216 3.66 -15.68 9.25
CA HIS A 216 3.01 -15.93 10.53
C HIS A 216 3.29 -17.34 11.05
N GLU A 217 3.14 -18.38 10.22
CA GLU A 217 3.43 -19.75 10.62
C GLU A 217 4.90 -20.01 10.90
N THR A 218 5.78 -19.36 10.14
CA THR A 218 7.23 -19.49 10.32
C THR A 218 7.80 -18.51 11.35
N GLN A 219 6.94 -17.64 11.94
CA GLN A 219 7.33 -16.66 12.95
C GLN A 219 8.40 -15.69 12.45
N THR A 220 8.33 -15.36 11.15
CA THR A 220 9.29 -14.45 10.49
C THR A 220 8.62 -13.15 10.08
N ARG A 221 9.40 -12.06 10.08
CA ARG A 221 8.93 -10.76 9.59
C ARG A 221 8.51 -10.84 8.11
N VAL A 222 9.30 -11.51 7.32
CA VAL A 222 9.21 -11.58 5.86
C VAL A 222 8.27 -12.69 5.40
N ASN A 223 7.87 -12.68 4.12
CA ASN A 223 7.12 -13.77 3.51
C ASN A 223 8.02 -15.00 3.21
N ALA A 224 7.48 -16.04 2.58
CA ALA A 224 8.23 -17.26 2.27
C ALA A 224 9.37 -17.07 1.27
N ASN A 225 9.39 -15.99 0.50
CA ASN A 225 10.51 -15.60 -0.36
C ASN A 225 11.59 -14.76 0.35
N GLY A 226 11.41 -14.45 1.64
CA GLY A 226 12.33 -13.62 2.40
C GLY A 226 12.16 -12.12 2.14
N ILE A 227 11.02 -11.69 1.64
CA ILE A 227 10.72 -10.30 1.28
C ILE A 227 9.87 -9.63 2.37
N ASP A 228 10.24 -8.41 2.76
CA ASP A 228 9.43 -7.55 3.62
C ASP A 228 8.27 -6.97 2.79
N LEU A 229 7.05 -7.46 3.04
CA LEU A 229 5.87 -7.07 2.28
C LEU A 229 5.51 -5.59 2.47
N ASN A 230 5.82 -5.02 3.65
CA ASN A 230 5.60 -3.60 3.91
C ASN A 230 6.75 -2.69 3.39
N ARG A 231 7.48 -3.17 2.38
CA ARG A 231 8.50 -2.48 1.59
C ARG A 231 8.42 -2.85 0.11
N ASN A 232 7.28 -3.39 -0.36
CA ASN A 232 7.16 -3.94 -1.71
C ASN A 232 6.07 -3.27 -2.55
N TYR A 233 5.45 -2.18 -2.06
CA TYR A 233 4.44 -1.41 -2.80
C TYR A 233 5.08 -0.41 -3.78
N GLY A 234 4.36 -0.08 -4.86
CA GLY A 234 4.87 0.71 -5.98
C GLY A 234 4.73 2.24 -5.81
N TYR A 235 4.85 2.74 -4.59
CA TYR A 235 4.95 4.17 -4.31
C TYR A 235 6.23 4.46 -3.53
N MET A 236 7.11 5.30 -4.11
CA MET A 236 8.43 5.63 -3.56
C MET A 236 9.30 4.40 -3.22
N TRP A 237 9.09 3.31 -3.95
CA TRP A 237 9.82 2.06 -3.76
C TRP A 237 11.27 2.18 -4.26
N ILE A 238 12.22 1.69 -3.47
CA ILE A 238 13.66 1.71 -3.77
C ILE A 238 14.36 0.38 -3.51
N GLY A 239 13.60 -0.72 -3.31
CA GLY A 239 14.15 -2.06 -3.09
C GLY A 239 14.55 -2.38 -1.65
N GLU A 240 14.15 -1.59 -0.65
CA GLU A 240 14.52 -1.82 0.76
C GLU A 240 14.03 -3.17 1.31
N GLY A 241 12.92 -3.69 0.83
CA GLY A 241 12.31 -4.95 1.28
C GLY A 241 13.03 -6.21 0.84
N GLY A 242 14.07 -6.09 0.04
CA GLY A 242 14.86 -7.23 -0.48
C GLY A 242 14.36 -7.76 -1.83
N ASP A 243 13.29 -7.22 -2.39
CA ASP A 243 12.83 -7.53 -3.75
C ASP A 243 13.61 -6.72 -4.81
N THR A 244 13.54 -7.16 -6.05
CA THR A 244 14.15 -6.50 -7.21
C THR A 244 13.13 -5.71 -8.03
N VAL A 245 11.84 -5.87 -7.75
CA VAL A 245 10.74 -5.15 -8.39
C VAL A 245 9.64 -4.86 -7.36
N GLN A 246 8.97 -3.72 -7.52
CA GLN A 246 7.75 -3.39 -6.77
C GLN A 246 6.64 -4.38 -7.14
N TYR A 247 5.78 -4.69 -6.18
CA TYR A 247 4.73 -5.72 -6.33
C TYR A 247 5.27 -7.08 -6.81
N GLY A 248 6.54 -7.41 -6.51
CA GLY A 248 7.15 -8.67 -6.92
C GLY A 248 6.58 -9.89 -6.19
N GLN A 249 5.86 -9.67 -5.09
CA GLN A 249 5.29 -10.74 -4.28
C GLN A 249 3.79 -10.95 -4.56
N PRO A 250 3.32 -12.20 -4.55
CA PRO A 250 1.91 -12.49 -4.81
C PRO A 250 0.97 -11.79 -3.80
N GLU A 251 1.41 -11.66 -2.55
CA GLU A 251 0.65 -10.97 -1.51
C GLU A 251 0.45 -9.47 -1.84
N THR A 252 1.51 -8.77 -2.19
CA THR A 252 1.42 -7.33 -2.52
C THR A 252 0.73 -7.08 -3.86
N GLN A 253 0.80 -8.03 -4.80
CA GLN A 253 -0.02 -8.00 -6.02
C GLN A 253 -1.51 -8.14 -5.68
N ALA A 254 -1.86 -9.09 -4.81
CA ALA A 254 -3.23 -9.28 -4.35
C ALA A 254 -3.80 -8.02 -3.68
N MET A 255 -3.01 -7.35 -2.82
CA MET A 255 -3.42 -6.09 -2.22
C MET A 255 -3.61 -4.97 -3.26
N TYR A 256 -2.69 -4.85 -4.22
CA TYR A 256 -2.85 -3.88 -5.30
C TYR A 256 -4.13 -4.14 -6.10
N GLU A 257 -4.35 -5.38 -6.54
CA GLU A 257 -5.51 -5.77 -7.34
C GLU A 257 -6.82 -5.61 -6.56
N PHE A 258 -6.82 -5.88 -5.26
CA PHE A 258 -7.94 -5.63 -4.36
C PHE A 258 -8.24 -4.12 -4.25
N ASN A 259 -7.23 -3.29 -4.00
CA ASN A 259 -7.40 -1.84 -3.92
C ASN A 259 -7.89 -1.22 -5.24
N GLN A 260 -7.56 -1.83 -6.40
CA GLN A 260 -8.07 -1.33 -7.67
C GLN A 260 -9.58 -1.61 -7.89
N GLN A 261 -10.17 -2.52 -7.13
CA GLN A 261 -11.60 -2.84 -7.18
C GLN A 261 -12.41 -2.06 -6.14
N HIS A 262 -11.75 -1.37 -5.23
CA HIS A 262 -12.34 -0.66 -4.10
C HIS A 262 -11.93 0.82 -4.08
N ASN A 263 -12.70 1.62 -3.36
CA ASN A 263 -12.44 3.05 -3.18
C ASN A 263 -12.35 3.39 -1.68
N PHE A 264 -11.33 2.82 -1.02
CA PHE A 264 -11.14 3.01 0.41
C PHE A 264 -10.95 4.49 0.78
N VAL A 265 -11.70 4.95 1.75
CA VAL A 265 -11.60 6.31 2.29
C VAL A 265 -10.53 6.38 3.37
N LEU A 266 -10.57 5.43 4.30
CA LEU A 266 -9.62 5.29 5.40
C LEU A 266 -9.13 3.85 5.51
N GLY A 267 -7.89 3.68 6.00
CA GLY A 267 -7.29 2.38 6.27
C GLY A 267 -6.51 2.33 7.58
N LEU A 268 -6.42 1.14 8.18
CA LEU A 268 -5.57 0.86 9.33
C LEU A 268 -4.72 -0.38 9.03
N SER A 269 -3.42 -0.27 9.20
CA SER A 269 -2.48 -1.38 9.13
C SER A 269 -1.86 -1.63 10.50
N TYR A 270 -2.15 -2.80 11.08
CA TYR A 270 -1.69 -3.15 12.42
C TYR A 270 -0.33 -3.85 12.40
N HIS A 271 0.52 -3.38 13.31
CA HIS A 271 1.88 -3.84 13.53
C HIS A 271 2.19 -3.97 15.03
N THR A 272 3.37 -4.45 15.37
CA THR A 272 4.00 -4.35 16.68
C THR A 272 5.49 -4.05 16.52
N TYR A 273 6.07 -3.22 17.40
CA TYR A 273 5.57 -2.65 18.62
C TYR A 273 5.93 -1.17 18.74
N GLY A 274 5.38 -0.47 19.76
CA GLY A 274 5.82 0.89 20.08
C GLY A 274 4.70 1.78 20.63
N GLU A 275 3.42 1.35 20.58
CA GLU A 275 2.26 2.17 20.93
C GLU A 275 2.27 3.48 20.13
N VAL A 276 2.30 3.35 18.80
CA VAL A 276 2.45 4.46 17.85
C VAL A 276 1.25 4.55 16.92
N VAL A 277 0.82 5.76 16.65
CA VAL A 277 -0.05 6.12 15.53
C VAL A 277 0.81 6.81 14.49
N ASN A 278 1.27 6.05 13.50
CA ASN A 278 2.11 6.56 12.42
C ASN A 278 1.25 6.93 11.22
N TYR A 279 1.36 8.18 10.76
CA TYR A 279 0.69 8.69 9.57
C TYR A 279 1.70 9.14 8.50
N ILE A 280 1.23 9.31 7.28
CA ILE A 280 2.02 9.69 6.09
C ILE A 280 2.61 11.10 6.22
N TRP A 281 3.80 11.34 5.63
CA TRP A 281 4.59 10.47 4.79
C TRP A 281 5.70 9.78 5.57
N ASN A 282 6.08 8.56 5.14
CA ASN A 282 7.25 7.87 5.66
C ASN A 282 8.53 8.17 4.85
N TRP A 283 8.39 8.43 3.55
CA TRP A 283 9.53 8.57 2.63
C TRP A 283 10.17 9.97 2.63
N THR A 284 9.46 11.02 3.02
CA THR A 284 9.87 12.44 2.90
C THR A 284 9.48 13.26 4.13
N PRO A 285 10.32 14.26 4.52
CA PRO A 285 9.94 15.21 5.56
C PRO A 285 8.91 16.25 5.09
N THR A 286 8.54 16.24 3.81
CA THR A 286 7.53 17.17 3.28
C THR A 286 6.14 16.67 3.68
N ARG A 287 5.36 17.52 4.32
CA ARG A 287 4.00 17.19 4.75
C ARG A 287 3.07 16.87 3.57
N ALA A 288 2.17 15.91 3.77
CA ALA A 288 1.16 15.56 2.78
C ALA A 288 0.21 16.75 2.53
N MET A 289 -0.30 16.87 1.31
CA MET A 289 -1.37 17.81 1.03
C MET A 289 -2.62 17.40 1.81
N GLY A 290 -3.20 18.34 2.59
CA GLY A 290 -4.32 18.04 3.48
C GLY A 290 -3.95 17.40 4.81
N ASP A 291 -2.66 17.43 5.20
CA ASP A 291 -2.11 16.83 6.43
C ASP A 291 -2.88 17.19 7.71
N SER A 292 -3.45 18.38 7.80
CA SER A 292 -4.18 18.83 8.98
C SER A 292 -5.35 17.91 9.35
N LEU A 293 -6.07 17.35 8.37
CA LEU A 293 -7.11 16.35 8.64
C LEU A 293 -6.48 15.04 9.14
N ILE A 294 -5.38 14.61 8.53
CA ILE A 294 -4.66 13.38 8.91
C ILE A 294 -4.18 13.48 10.35
N VAL A 295 -3.60 14.61 10.73
CA VAL A 295 -3.16 14.91 12.11
C VAL A 295 -4.33 14.92 13.09
N ASP A 296 -5.47 15.54 12.73
CA ASP A 296 -6.67 15.56 13.59
C ASP A 296 -7.16 14.14 13.87
N LEU A 297 -7.29 13.30 12.82
CA LEU A 297 -7.76 11.91 12.94
C LEU A 297 -6.75 11.04 13.71
N SER A 298 -5.45 11.27 13.52
CA SER A 298 -4.40 10.58 14.28
C SER A 298 -4.47 10.90 15.78
N ASN A 299 -4.67 12.18 16.13
CA ASN A 299 -4.84 12.61 17.50
C ASN A 299 -6.17 12.12 18.09
N GLU A 300 -7.23 12.04 17.30
CA GLU A 300 -8.50 11.44 17.73
C GLU A 300 -8.30 9.96 18.08
N TYR A 301 -7.64 9.17 17.22
CA TYR A 301 -7.30 7.78 17.53
C TYR A 301 -6.50 7.67 18.83
N ALA A 302 -5.43 8.43 18.96
CA ALA A 302 -4.54 8.41 20.12
C ALA A 302 -5.21 8.90 21.42
N SER A 303 -6.28 9.70 21.32
CA SER A 303 -7.01 10.18 22.50
C SER A 303 -7.68 9.07 23.31
N TYR A 304 -7.92 7.90 22.71
CA TYR A 304 -8.53 6.75 23.35
C TYR A 304 -7.54 5.83 24.05
N ASN A 305 -6.30 5.75 23.57
CA ASN A 305 -5.31 4.78 24.03
C ASN A 305 -3.98 5.41 24.50
N GLY A 306 -3.77 6.71 24.25
CA GLY A 306 -2.56 7.41 24.68
C GLY A 306 -1.33 7.11 23.82
N TYR A 307 -1.50 6.49 22.66
CA TYR A 307 -0.40 6.17 21.75
C TYR A 307 0.31 7.44 21.25
N TRP A 308 1.57 7.31 20.95
CA TRP A 308 2.35 8.42 20.40
C TRP A 308 2.01 8.66 18.93
N VAL A 309 1.58 9.90 18.62
CA VAL A 309 1.27 10.31 17.24
C VAL A 309 2.52 10.87 16.58
N THR A 310 2.87 10.38 15.41
CA THR A 310 4.03 10.86 14.66
C THR A 310 3.83 10.70 13.17
N GLU A 311 4.39 11.63 12.38
CA GLU A 311 4.58 11.39 10.96
C GLU A 311 5.65 10.32 10.76
N GLY A 312 5.52 9.50 9.71
CA GLY A 312 6.41 8.38 9.51
C GLY A 312 7.86 8.78 9.33
N TYR A 313 8.13 9.81 8.53
CA TYR A 313 9.49 10.31 8.36
C TYR A 313 10.13 10.81 9.67
N ASP A 314 9.33 11.43 10.53
CA ASP A 314 9.79 11.88 11.85
C ASP A 314 9.98 10.72 12.84
N TRP A 315 9.40 9.56 12.55
CA TRP A 315 9.66 8.33 13.32
C TRP A 315 10.93 7.63 12.81
N TYR A 316 10.87 7.07 11.63
CA TYR A 316 12.02 6.63 10.84
C TYR A 316 11.62 6.44 9.38
N ARG A 317 12.48 6.86 8.48
CA ARG A 317 12.18 6.79 7.05
C ARG A 317 11.99 5.35 6.57
N THR A 318 10.93 5.13 5.79
CA THR A 318 10.71 3.91 5.01
C THR A 318 10.26 4.24 3.60
N ASN A 319 10.34 3.27 2.69
CA ASN A 319 9.94 3.41 1.31
C ASN A 319 9.17 2.18 0.84
N GLY A 320 8.13 2.38 0.02
CA GLY A 320 7.34 1.27 -0.52
C GLY A 320 6.47 0.55 0.51
N ASP A 321 6.03 1.25 1.56
CA ASP A 321 5.10 0.75 2.57
C ASP A 321 3.63 0.99 2.18
N LEU A 322 2.70 0.34 2.90
CA LEU A 322 1.28 0.36 2.55
C LEU A 322 0.64 1.74 2.74
N ASN A 323 0.93 2.45 3.83
CA ASN A 323 0.23 3.70 4.11
C ASN A 323 0.64 4.82 3.12
N ASP A 324 1.91 4.93 2.76
CA ASP A 324 2.35 5.86 1.72
C ASP A 324 1.77 5.47 0.34
N TYR A 325 1.74 4.18 0.01
CA TYR A 325 1.10 3.67 -1.20
C TYR A 325 -0.39 3.99 -1.24
N SER A 326 -1.12 3.74 -0.16
CA SER A 326 -2.57 3.95 -0.09
C SER A 326 -2.96 5.39 -0.40
N TYR A 327 -2.24 6.36 0.15
CA TYR A 327 -2.50 7.77 -0.14
C TYR A 327 -1.93 8.21 -1.50
N GLY A 328 -0.70 7.82 -1.80
CA GLY A 328 0.01 8.23 -2.99
C GLY A 328 -0.64 7.77 -4.30
N ILE A 329 -1.17 6.56 -4.31
CA ILE A 329 -1.79 5.94 -5.50
C ILE A 329 -3.32 6.05 -5.47
N ASP A 330 -3.94 5.78 -4.33
CA ASP A 330 -5.40 5.61 -4.24
C ASP A 330 -6.11 6.82 -3.60
N GLY A 331 -5.38 7.69 -2.89
CA GLY A 331 -5.95 8.81 -2.14
C GLY A 331 -6.56 8.40 -0.80
N THR A 332 -6.41 7.14 -0.39
CA THR A 332 -6.84 6.57 0.89
C THR A 332 -5.95 7.05 2.02
N ILE A 333 -6.50 7.67 3.07
CA ILE A 333 -5.73 7.98 4.27
C ILE A 333 -5.55 6.69 5.08
N ASP A 334 -4.31 6.25 5.25
CA ASP A 334 -3.97 4.99 5.93
C ASP A 334 -2.96 5.24 7.04
N TRP A 335 -3.01 4.44 8.09
CA TRP A 335 -2.12 4.52 9.24
C TRP A 335 -1.44 3.19 9.49
N THR A 336 -0.17 3.25 9.88
CA THR A 336 0.48 2.15 10.59
C THR A 336 0.25 2.33 12.09
N ILE A 337 -0.43 1.38 12.71
CA ILE A 337 -0.69 1.36 14.15
C ILE A 337 0.21 0.32 14.79
N GLU A 338 1.16 0.77 15.58
CA GLU A 338 2.05 -0.11 16.36
C GLU A 338 1.42 -0.40 17.72
N LEU A 339 0.99 -1.64 17.89
CA LEU A 339 0.38 -2.11 19.13
C LEU A 339 1.45 -2.45 20.17
N ALA A 340 1.08 -2.39 21.44
CA ALA A 340 1.86 -2.91 22.56
C ALA A 340 3.30 -2.35 22.70
N THR A 341 3.96 -2.72 23.79
CA THR A 341 5.35 -2.32 24.10
C THR A 341 6.38 -3.40 23.80
N SER A 342 5.95 -4.52 23.22
CA SER A 342 6.81 -5.64 22.81
C SER A 342 6.20 -6.37 21.63
N PHE A 343 7.01 -7.08 20.84
CA PHE A 343 6.55 -7.79 19.63
C PHE A 343 5.35 -8.69 19.90
N ASN A 344 5.49 -9.58 20.88
CA ASN A 344 4.45 -10.53 21.23
C ASN A 344 4.33 -10.56 22.76
N PRO A 345 3.47 -9.69 23.33
CA PRO A 345 3.17 -9.73 24.76
C PRO A 345 2.48 -11.05 25.13
N PRO A 346 2.41 -11.41 26.42
CA PRO A 346 1.58 -12.54 26.84
C PRO A 346 0.15 -12.36 26.32
N ALA A 347 -0.47 -13.44 25.82
CA ALA A 347 -1.81 -13.37 25.24
C ALA A 347 -2.89 -12.86 26.24
N SER A 348 -2.62 -12.93 27.55
CA SER A 348 -3.44 -12.28 28.58
C SER A 348 -3.48 -10.75 28.47
N ALA A 349 -2.58 -10.13 27.71
CA ALA A 349 -2.61 -8.69 27.44
C ALA A 349 -3.53 -8.31 26.28
N LEU A 350 -3.94 -9.27 25.45
CA LEU A 350 -4.76 -9.00 24.25
C LEU A 350 -6.08 -8.33 24.56
N ASP A 351 -6.76 -8.74 25.62
CA ASP A 351 -8.01 -8.10 26.06
C ASP A 351 -7.80 -6.62 26.42
N THR A 352 -6.66 -6.28 27.01
CA THR A 352 -6.31 -4.89 27.33
C THR A 352 -6.05 -4.12 26.04
N ILE A 353 -5.21 -4.64 25.15
CA ILE A 353 -4.87 -4.02 23.85
C ILE A 353 -6.15 -3.81 23.03
N TRP A 354 -7.04 -4.79 22.99
CA TRP A 354 -8.34 -4.68 22.32
C TRP A 354 -9.20 -3.57 22.92
N ASN A 355 -9.36 -3.56 24.26
CA ASN A 355 -10.20 -2.57 24.92
C ASN A 355 -9.68 -1.13 24.77
N GLU A 356 -8.37 -0.94 24.67
CA GLU A 356 -7.73 0.36 24.41
C GLU A 356 -7.93 0.81 22.95
N ASN A 357 -7.85 -0.10 21.99
CA ASN A 357 -7.91 0.23 20.57
C ASN A 357 -9.33 0.23 19.98
N ARG A 358 -10.24 -0.62 20.49
CA ARG A 358 -11.62 -0.71 19.99
C ARG A 358 -12.33 0.65 19.86
N PRO A 359 -12.36 1.53 20.87
CA PRO A 359 -13.05 2.81 20.74
C PRO A 359 -12.40 3.72 19.68
N ALA A 360 -11.08 3.65 19.53
CA ALA A 360 -10.34 4.40 18.52
C ALA A 360 -10.71 3.93 17.10
N ILE A 361 -10.74 2.62 16.88
CA ILE A 361 -11.16 2.01 15.59
C ILE A 361 -12.59 2.44 15.24
N LEU A 362 -13.53 2.26 16.17
CA LEU A 362 -14.93 2.61 15.94
C LEU A 362 -15.12 4.12 15.70
N SER A 363 -14.26 4.96 16.29
CA SER A 363 -14.27 6.41 16.02
C SER A 363 -13.86 6.72 14.57
N LEU A 364 -12.77 6.13 14.06
CA LEU A 364 -12.37 6.34 12.67
C LEU A 364 -13.39 5.78 11.67
N ILE A 365 -13.96 4.60 11.92
CA ILE A 365 -15.04 4.07 11.08
C ILE A 365 -16.24 5.04 11.08
N ARG A 366 -16.58 5.66 12.21
CA ARG A 366 -17.64 6.67 12.29
C ARG A 366 -17.29 7.92 11.48
N LYS A 367 -16.05 8.40 11.55
CA LYS A 367 -15.57 9.60 10.85
C LYS A 367 -15.50 9.42 9.33
N CYS A 368 -15.39 8.19 8.85
CA CYS A 368 -15.28 7.88 7.43
C CYS A 368 -16.39 8.54 6.57
N ILE A 369 -17.58 8.77 7.12
CA ILE A 369 -18.70 9.40 6.41
C ILE A 369 -18.54 10.92 6.23
N GLN A 370 -17.72 11.59 7.06
CA GLN A 370 -17.61 13.05 7.01
C GLN A 370 -16.93 13.51 5.72
N GLY A 371 -17.55 14.44 4.99
CA GLY A 371 -16.91 15.00 3.80
C GLY A 371 -17.86 15.23 2.64
N ILE A 372 -17.39 14.93 1.43
CA ILE A 372 -18.15 15.03 0.20
C ILE A 372 -18.25 13.64 -0.44
N SER A 373 -19.46 13.23 -0.75
CA SER A 373 -19.74 12.01 -1.50
C SER A 373 -20.53 12.35 -2.77
N GLY A 374 -20.52 11.49 -3.76
CA GLY A 374 -21.33 11.72 -4.94
C GLY A 374 -21.05 10.79 -6.10
N VAL A 375 -21.63 11.15 -7.25
CA VAL A 375 -21.44 10.44 -8.52
C VAL A 375 -21.03 11.41 -9.61
N VAL A 376 -20.21 10.93 -10.53
CA VAL A 376 -19.93 11.61 -11.81
C VAL A 376 -20.71 10.92 -12.90
N ARG A 377 -21.42 11.69 -13.76
CA ARG A 377 -22.31 11.15 -14.79
C ARG A 377 -22.07 11.79 -16.15
N ASP A 378 -22.40 11.07 -17.18
CA ASP A 378 -22.61 11.62 -18.53
C ASP A 378 -23.84 12.55 -18.54
N ALA A 379 -23.66 13.81 -18.89
CA ALA A 379 -24.74 14.80 -18.91
C ALA A 379 -25.79 14.54 -19.99
N SER A 380 -25.50 13.70 -20.99
CA SER A 380 -26.42 13.40 -22.09
C SER A 380 -27.27 12.15 -21.84
N THR A 381 -26.72 11.14 -21.16
CA THR A 381 -27.40 9.86 -20.91
C THR A 381 -27.83 9.71 -19.45
N GLY A 382 -27.16 10.35 -18.52
CA GLY A 382 -27.34 10.18 -17.08
C GLY A 382 -26.59 8.97 -16.49
N ASP A 383 -25.87 8.22 -17.32
CA ASP A 383 -25.09 7.05 -16.88
C ASP A 383 -23.90 7.46 -16.00
N THR A 384 -23.55 6.65 -15.02
CA THR A 384 -22.40 6.89 -14.14
C THR A 384 -21.08 6.65 -14.87
N LEU A 385 -20.08 7.49 -14.57
CA LEU A 385 -18.73 7.41 -15.12
C LEU A 385 -17.79 6.78 -14.09
N THR A 386 -17.61 5.48 -14.17
CA THR A 386 -16.86 4.68 -13.20
C THR A 386 -15.34 4.91 -13.23
N GLN A 387 -14.81 5.53 -14.29
CA GLN A 387 -13.40 5.95 -14.38
C GLN A 387 -13.28 7.47 -14.36
N ALA A 388 -14.09 8.14 -13.57
CA ALA A 388 -13.93 9.56 -13.32
C ALA A 388 -13.01 9.80 -12.11
N VAL A 389 -12.43 10.98 -12.10
CA VAL A 389 -11.52 11.46 -11.05
C VAL A 389 -12.08 12.76 -10.48
N VAL A 390 -12.02 12.89 -9.16
CA VAL A 390 -12.49 14.09 -8.46
C VAL A 390 -11.36 14.65 -7.61
N ASN A 391 -10.95 15.87 -7.89
CA ASN A 391 -9.91 16.59 -7.16
C ASN A 391 -10.51 17.72 -6.32
N ILE A 392 -10.20 17.73 -5.03
CA ILE A 392 -10.50 18.84 -4.13
C ILE A 392 -9.39 19.87 -4.28
N GLN A 393 -9.70 21.02 -4.85
CA GLN A 393 -8.68 22.00 -5.24
C GLN A 393 -7.90 22.62 -4.07
N GLU A 394 -8.48 22.65 -2.88
CA GLU A 394 -7.84 23.14 -1.64
C GLU A 394 -6.84 22.12 -1.06
N ILE A 395 -6.94 20.84 -1.44
CA ILE A 395 -6.04 19.77 -1.03
C ILE A 395 -5.10 19.40 -2.17
N ASP A 396 -5.60 19.52 -3.42
CA ASP A 396 -4.91 19.18 -4.65
C ASP A 396 -4.41 17.71 -4.70
N TRP A 397 -5.22 16.81 -4.11
CA TRP A 397 -5.02 15.36 -4.14
C TRP A 397 -6.33 14.68 -4.51
N PRO A 398 -6.39 13.94 -5.63
CA PRO A 398 -7.63 13.38 -6.14
C PRO A 398 -8.10 12.15 -5.36
N VAL A 399 -9.38 11.84 -5.55
CA VAL A 399 -9.95 10.52 -5.32
C VAL A 399 -10.55 10.01 -6.63
N PHE A 400 -10.72 8.71 -6.71
CA PHE A 400 -11.21 8.03 -7.91
C PHE A 400 -12.65 7.56 -7.66
N CYS A 401 -13.45 7.49 -8.74
CA CYS A 401 -14.76 6.89 -8.63
C CYS A 401 -14.64 5.36 -8.56
N ASP A 402 -15.47 4.74 -7.76
CA ASP A 402 -15.62 3.30 -7.71
C ASP A 402 -15.94 2.72 -9.09
N GLN A 403 -15.30 1.62 -9.45
CA GLN A 403 -15.34 1.06 -10.80
C GLN A 403 -16.68 0.34 -11.12
N VAL A 404 -17.52 0.11 -10.13
CA VAL A 404 -18.82 -0.56 -10.28
C VAL A 404 -19.96 0.45 -10.12
N SER A 405 -20.01 1.15 -9.00
CA SER A 405 -21.07 2.10 -8.65
C SER A 405 -20.89 3.50 -9.26
N GLY A 406 -19.65 3.89 -9.61
CA GLY A 406 -19.28 5.24 -10.04
C GLY A 406 -19.33 6.29 -8.91
N HIS A 407 -19.47 5.84 -7.67
CA HIS A 407 -19.43 6.70 -6.50
C HIS A 407 -18.00 7.11 -6.14
N PHE A 408 -17.86 8.30 -5.55
CA PHE A 408 -16.65 8.72 -4.88
C PHE A 408 -16.98 9.22 -3.47
N HIS A 409 -16.01 9.10 -2.58
CA HIS A 409 -16.07 9.72 -1.26
C HIS A 409 -14.72 10.37 -0.94
N ARG A 410 -14.74 11.61 -0.44
CA ARG A 410 -13.57 12.30 0.09
C ARG A 410 -13.85 12.79 1.49
N ILE A 411 -13.13 12.23 2.46
CA ILE A 411 -13.16 12.74 3.83
C ILE A 411 -12.50 14.12 3.91
N LEU A 412 -13.16 15.08 4.60
CA LEU A 412 -12.74 16.48 4.68
C LEU A 412 -13.05 17.06 6.05
N ARG A 413 -12.25 18.04 6.46
CA ARG A 413 -12.60 18.90 7.58
C ARG A 413 -13.85 19.73 7.25
N PRO A 414 -14.60 20.18 8.27
CA PRO A 414 -15.65 21.19 8.03
C PRO A 414 -15.10 22.43 7.34
N GLY A 415 -15.75 22.87 6.27
CA GLY A 415 -15.26 23.97 5.44
C GLY A 415 -16.03 24.14 4.14
N THR A 416 -15.52 25.01 3.27
CA THR A 416 -16.07 25.23 1.92
C THR A 416 -15.01 24.92 0.88
N TYR A 417 -15.38 24.11 -0.11
CA TYR A 417 -14.46 23.49 -1.06
C TYR A 417 -14.87 23.70 -2.51
N ARG A 418 -13.91 23.52 -3.41
CA ARG A 418 -14.09 23.48 -4.86
C ARG A 418 -13.66 22.11 -5.36
N LEU A 419 -14.51 21.48 -6.16
CA LEU A 419 -14.23 20.19 -6.81
C LEU A 419 -13.96 20.42 -8.29
N LYS A 420 -12.91 19.79 -8.83
CA LYS A 420 -12.68 19.64 -10.26
C LYS A 420 -12.81 18.15 -10.58
N ALA A 421 -13.79 17.81 -11.43
CA ALA A 421 -13.97 16.43 -11.91
C ALA A 421 -13.62 16.33 -13.39
N TRP A 422 -13.08 15.19 -13.79
CA TRP A 422 -12.83 14.83 -15.18
C TRP A 422 -12.98 13.32 -15.41
N ALA A 423 -13.25 12.97 -16.64
CA ALA A 423 -13.21 11.60 -17.14
C ALA A 423 -12.76 11.64 -18.60
N ASN A 424 -12.16 10.56 -19.09
CA ASN A 424 -11.72 10.45 -20.46
C ASN A 424 -12.91 10.53 -21.42
N GLY A 425 -12.77 11.33 -22.49
CA GLY A 425 -13.84 11.63 -23.45
C GLY A 425 -14.80 12.75 -23.02
N TYR A 426 -14.58 13.38 -21.84
CA TYR A 426 -15.46 14.42 -21.30
C TYR A 426 -14.72 15.71 -21.00
N PHE A 427 -15.44 16.83 -21.09
CA PHE A 427 -14.92 18.13 -20.66
C PHE A 427 -14.87 18.19 -19.13
N PRO A 428 -13.74 18.62 -18.54
CA PRO A 428 -13.60 18.80 -17.09
C PRO A 428 -14.61 19.84 -16.57
N LYS A 429 -15.09 19.62 -15.34
CA LYS A 429 -16.05 20.53 -14.69
C LYS A 429 -15.60 20.88 -13.28
N THR A 430 -15.72 22.16 -12.94
CA THR A 430 -15.49 22.67 -11.58
C THR A 430 -16.81 23.04 -10.92
N ILE A 431 -16.99 22.58 -9.67
CA ILE A 431 -18.10 22.97 -8.80
C ILE A 431 -17.53 23.74 -7.62
N ASN A 432 -18.10 24.90 -7.34
CA ASN A 432 -17.63 25.79 -6.29
C ASN A 432 -18.58 25.82 -5.10
N ASN A 433 -18.08 26.31 -3.95
CA ASN A 433 -18.88 26.60 -2.75
C ASN A 433 -19.61 25.38 -2.16
N ILE A 434 -18.97 24.21 -2.15
CA ILE A 434 -19.51 23.02 -1.51
C ILE A 434 -19.16 23.08 -0.03
N THR A 435 -20.17 23.09 0.83
CA THR A 435 -19.98 23.20 2.27
C THR A 435 -20.03 21.83 2.92
N VAL A 436 -19.00 21.49 3.70
CA VAL A 436 -18.93 20.31 4.57
C VAL A 436 -19.18 20.75 6.00
N ASN A 437 -20.13 20.12 6.69
CA ASN A 437 -20.41 20.33 8.11
C ASN A 437 -19.78 19.22 8.97
N PRO A 438 -19.59 19.45 10.29
CA PRO A 438 -19.07 18.42 11.18
C PRO A 438 -19.93 17.14 11.18
N ASP A 439 -19.27 15.97 11.16
CA ASP A 439 -19.87 14.64 11.26
C ASP A 439 -21.00 14.35 10.23
N THR A 440 -20.95 15.02 9.07
CA THR A 440 -21.95 14.84 8.00
C THR A 440 -21.29 14.64 6.65
N VAL A 441 -22.06 14.06 5.71
CA VAL A 441 -21.70 14.00 4.29
C VAL A 441 -22.48 15.04 3.50
N THR A 442 -21.81 15.69 2.55
CA THR A 442 -22.44 16.53 1.54
C THR A 442 -22.47 15.77 0.21
N ASN A 443 -23.65 15.45 -0.28
CA ASN A 443 -23.83 14.72 -1.52
C ASN A 443 -23.85 15.65 -2.73
N VAL A 444 -23.13 15.29 -3.80
CA VAL A 444 -23.04 16.03 -5.05
C VAL A 444 -23.26 15.12 -6.25
N VAL A 445 -23.84 15.69 -7.30
CA VAL A 445 -23.92 15.04 -8.62
C VAL A 445 -23.18 15.90 -9.63
N ILE A 446 -22.24 15.31 -10.35
CA ILE A 446 -21.39 16.00 -11.30
C ILE A 446 -21.65 15.48 -12.70
N ASP A 447 -22.42 16.23 -13.49
CA ASP A 447 -22.69 15.89 -14.88
C ASP A 447 -21.61 16.47 -15.78
N LEU A 448 -20.84 15.61 -16.49
CA LEU A 448 -19.79 16.00 -17.44
C LEU A 448 -20.34 15.95 -18.87
N GLN A 449 -19.94 16.91 -19.70
CA GLN A 449 -20.33 16.96 -21.11
C GLN A 449 -19.37 16.12 -21.97
N PRO A 450 -19.87 15.25 -22.86
CA PRO A 450 -19.01 14.51 -23.81
C PRO A 450 -18.24 15.43 -24.75
N GLY A 451 -17.10 14.96 -25.26
CA GLY A 451 -16.27 15.64 -26.27
C GLY A 451 -14.93 16.17 -25.76
N GLY A 452 -14.56 15.84 -24.53
CA GLY A 452 -13.24 16.15 -23.97
C GLY A 452 -12.11 15.22 -24.49
N GLY A 453 -10.89 15.49 -24.03
CA GLY A 453 -9.72 14.65 -24.32
C GLY A 453 -9.63 13.41 -23.43
N ASN A 454 -8.63 12.56 -23.75
CA ASN A 454 -8.25 11.42 -22.92
C ASN A 454 -6.93 11.73 -22.22
N TYR A 455 -6.82 11.35 -20.96
CA TYR A 455 -5.68 11.66 -20.09
C TYR A 455 -5.31 10.44 -19.25
N ALA A 456 -4.13 10.46 -18.64
CA ALA A 456 -3.79 9.48 -17.62
C ALA A 456 -4.83 9.52 -16.49
N TYR A 457 -5.38 8.34 -16.17
CA TYR A 457 -6.44 8.19 -15.19
C TYR A 457 -5.87 8.11 -13.77
N LYS A 458 -4.85 7.26 -13.56
CA LYS A 458 -4.29 6.93 -12.25
C LYS A 458 -2.81 6.55 -12.38
N TYR A 459 -2.06 6.65 -11.30
CA TYR A 459 -0.78 5.97 -11.19
C TYR A 459 -0.99 4.48 -10.86
N ALA A 460 -0.24 3.59 -11.50
CA ALA A 460 -0.03 2.22 -11.03
C ALA A 460 1.26 2.12 -10.21
N VAL A 461 2.27 2.92 -10.57
CA VAL A 461 3.56 3.03 -9.90
C VAL A 461 4.01 4.48 -9.95
N ALA A 462 4.60 4.96 -8.87
CA ALA A 462 5.22 6.27 -8.80
C ALA A 462 6.47 6.22 -7.90
N ASN A 463 7.64 6.05 -8.51
CA ASN A 463 8.90 5.90 -7.80
C ASN A 463 9.87 7.01 -8.18
N VAL A 464 10.32 7.76 -7.17
CA VAL A 464 11.38 8.76 -7.33
C VAL A 464 12.53 8.35 -6.45
N PRO A 465 13.71 8.14 -7.02
CA PRO A 465 14.91 7.90 -6.23
C PRO A 465 15.18 9.09 -5.31
N ASP A 466 15.77 8.78 -4.17
CA ASP A 466 16.15 9.79 -3.18
C ASP A 466 17.18 10.76 -3.78
N ASN A 467 16.72 11.90 -4.24
CA ASN A 467 17.58 13.01 -4.59
C ASN A 467 17.66 13.99 -3.42
N THR A 468 18.40 13.59 -2.38
CA THR A 468 18.66 14.42 -1.20
C THR A 468 19.38 15.74 -1.51
N SER A 469 19.92 15.91 -2.72
CA SER A 469 20.66 17.09 -3.13
C SER A 469 19.76 18.26 -3.57
N ASN A 470 18.47 18.01 -3.85
CA ASN A 470 17.53 19.06 -4.23
C ASN A 470 16.14 18.84 -3.61
N PRO A 471 15.88 19.38 -2.40
CA PRO A 471 14.60 19.19 -1.71
C PRO A 471 13.41 19.81 -2.46
N THR A 472 13.63 20.66 -3.44
CA THR A 472 12.53 21.25 -4.23
C THR A 472 12.01 20.31 -5.31
N HIS A 473 12.77 19.32 -5.75
CA HIS A 473 12.36 18.34 -6.75
C HIS A 473 11.62 17.13 -6.14
N ASN A 474 11.85 16.81 -4.86
CA ASN A 474 11.18 15.70 -4.17
C ASN A 474 9.72 16.00 -3.77
N ILE A 475 9.28 17.22 -3.91
CA ILE A 475 7.94 17.69 -3.47
C ILE A 475 6.87 17.36 -4.51
N THR A 476 7.21 16.93 -5.70
CA THR A 476 6.33 17.01 -6.86
C THR A 476 5.91 15.70 -7.49
N LEU A 477 6.08 14.56 -6.82
CA LEU A 477 5.29 13.38 -7.16
C LEU A 477 3.89 13.49 -6.58
N THR A 478 3.28 14.55 -7.02
CA THR A 478 1.89 14.82 -6.84
C THR A 478 1.12 14.16 -7.98
N PRO A 479 -0.18 14.01 -7.88
CA PRO A 479 -1.01 13.52 -8.96
C PRO A 479 -1.10 14.47 -10.17
N TRP A 480 -0.16 15.40 -10.31
CA TRP A 480 -0.20 16.45 -11.37
C TRP A 480 0.12 15.94 -12.78
N ALA A 481 0.61 14.70 -12.92
CA ALA A 481 0.67 14.05 -14.24
C ALA A 481 -0.66 13.44 -14.67
N LEU A 482 -1.70 13.51 -13.83
CA LEU A 482 -3.03 12.95 -14.10
C LEU A 482 -4.00 14.03 -14.60
N GLY A 483 -4.91 13.63 -15.49
CA GLY A 483 -5.99 14.48 -15.96
C GLY A 483 -5.57 15.52 -17.00
N PRO A 484 -6.44 16.52 -17.23
CA PRO A 484 -6.24 17.54 -18.26
C PRO A 484 -5.02 18.41 -18.02
N VAL A 485 -4.27 18.69 -19.07
CA VAL A 485 -3.11 19.59 -19.05
C VAL A 485 -3.52 20.96 -18.47
N ASP A 486 -2.94 21.36 -17.37
CA ASP A 486 -3.27 22.57 -16.64
C ASP A 486 -2.05 23.42 -16.23
N GLY A 487 -0.88 23.09 -16.76
CA GLY A 487 0.39 23.73 -16.47
C GLY A 487 1.07 23.24 -15.20
N LYS A 488 0.53 22.19 -14.57
CA LYS A 488 1.17 21.46 -13.48
C LYS A 488 1.78 20.18 -14.04
N TYR A 489 2.86 19.71 -13.43
CA TYR A 489 3.54 18.49 -13.81
C TYR A 489 4.18 17.82 -12.60
N ALA A 490 4.28 16.50 -12.66
CA ALA A 490 5.00 15.71 -11.68
C ALA A 490 6.49 15.66 -12.05
N SER A 491 7.38 15.79 -11.07
CA SER A 491 8.80 15.55 -11.27
C SER A 491 9.13 14.12 -10.85
N ILE A 492 9.69 13.33 -11.75
CA ILE A 492 10.10 11.95 -11.48
C ILE A 492 11.56 11.85 -11.02
N GLY A 493 12.31 12.97 -11.11
CA GLY A 493 13.71 13.04 -10.68
C GLY A 493 14.61 12.01 -11.37
N LYS A 494 15.90 12.14 -11.10
CA LYS A 494 16.93 11.32 -11.73
C LYS A 494 16.76 9.82 -11.48
N GLY A 495 16.57 9.05 -12.58
CA GLY A 495 16.39 7.59 -12.53
C GLY A 495 15.04 7.16 -11.93
N GLY A 496 14.10 8.07 -11.78
CA GLY A 496 12.74 7.78 -11.36
C GLY A 496 11.89 7.17 -12.45
N GLU A 497 10.76 6.61 -12.06
CA GLU A 497 9.78 6.07 -12.99
C GLU A 497 8.36 6.32 -12.53
N VAL A 498 7.47 6.51 -13.50
CA VAL A 498 6.03 6.45 -13.28
C VAL A 498 5.41 5.46 -14.27
N ILE A 499 4.41 4.72 -13.78
CA ILE A 499 3.54 3.91 -14.63
C ILE A 499 2.15 4.51 -14.53
N LEU A 500 1.68 5.06 -15.64
CA LEU A 500 0.38 5.69 -15.78
C LEU A 500 -0.63 4.69 -16.32
N ASP A 501 -1.78 4.56 -15.68
CA ASP A 501 -2.93 3.82 -16.17
C ASP A 501 -3.83 4.78 -16.98
N MET A 502 -4.08 4.46 -18.24
CA MET A 502 -4.97 5.24 -19.11
C MET A 502 -6.45 4.90 -18.90
N GLY A 503 -6.73 3.92 -18.05
CA GLY A 503 -8.06 3.40 -17.80
C GLY A 503 -8.40 2.19 -18.69
N SER A 504 -9.13 1.23 -18.11
CA SER A 504 -9.55 0.01 -18.83
C SER A 504 -10.62 0.27 -19.90
N LEU A 505 -11.41 1.33 -19.73
CA LEU A 505 -12.45 1.71 -20.67
C LEU A 505 -11.93 2.60 -21.81
N THR A 506 -10.79 3.25 -21.63
CA THR A 506 -10.22 4.22 -22.55
C THR A 506 -8.71 4.01 -22.76
N PRO A 507 -8.27 2.79 -23.11
CA PRO A 507 -6.86 2.57 -23.44
C PRO A 507 -6.44 3.43 -24.65
N ILE A 508 -5.15 3.65 -24.80
CA ILE A 508 -4.61 4.22 -26.06
C ILE A 508 -4.91 3.24 -27.18
N ILE A 509 -5.46 3.73 -28.28
CA ILE A 509 -5.80 2.94 -29.48
C ILE A 509 -4.82 3.33 -30.58
N ASP A 510 -4.28 2.33 -31.26
CA ASP A 510 -3.46 2.50 -32.46
C ASP A 510 -4.31 3.05 -33.60
N ASP A 511 -3.97 4.22 -34.12
CA ASP A 511 -4.57 4.88 -35.28
C ASP A 511 -3.45 5.33 -36.22
N SER A 512 -3.77 6.03 -37.27
CA SER A 512 -2.77 6.50 -38.24
C SER A 512 -1.94 7.67 -37.67
N GLY A 513 -0.68 7.45 -37.39
CA GLY A 513 0.26 8.43 -36.86
C GLY A 513 0.50 8.30 -35.36
N ASP A 514 0.77 9.40 -34.67
CA ASP A 514 1.02 9.38 -33.23
C ASP A 514 -0.28 9.24 -32.43
N ASP A 515 -0.29 8.38 -31.39
CA ASP A 515 -1.46 7.99 -30.63
C ASP A 515 -1.58 8.69 -29.27
N PHE A 516 -0.46 9.13 -28.70
CA PHE A 516 -0.47 9.89 -27.45
C PHE A 516 0.69 10.88 -27.35
N ILE A 517 0.57 11.81 -26.39
CA ILE A 517 1.57 12.86 -26.16
C ILE A 517 2.00 12.80 -24.69
N VAL A 518 3.30 12.82 -24.46
CA VAL A 518 3.90 13.12 -23.16
C VAL A 518 4.19 14.61 -23.11
N TYR A 519 3.53 15.32 -22.20
CA TYR A 519 3.77 16.73 -21.97
C TYR A 519 4.82 16.86 -20.86
N GLU A 520 5.97 17.39 -21.21
CA GLU A 520 7.02 17.72 -20.26
C GLU A 520 6.85 19.15 -19.73
N GLY A 521 7.11 19.35 -18.44
CA GLY A 521 7.20 20.67 -17.85
C GLY A 521 8.60 21.23 -18.03
N ASP A 522 8.74 22.30 -18.80
CA ASP A 522 10.02 22.98 -19.02
C ASP A 522 10.47 23.71 -17.73
N ASP A 523 11.48 23.16 -17.06
CA ASP A 523 12.19 23.82 -15.95
C ASP A 523 13.37 24.68 -16.43
N GLY A 524 13.58 24.73 -17.77
CA GLY A 524 14.68 25.45 -18.42
C GLY A 524 15.96 24.63 -18.55
N ASN A 525 15.94 23.31 -18.27
CA ASN A 525 17.05 22.40 -18.52
C ASN A 525 16.88 21.68 -19.87
N PRO A 526 17.62 22.05 -20.93
CA PRO A 526 17.39 21.47 -22.26
C PRO A 526 17.95 20.04 -22.46
N ASN A 527 18.51 19.44 -21.40
CA ASN A 527 19.21 18.15 -21.49
C ASN A 527 18.48 17.01 -20.75
N GLU A 528 17.24 17.22 -20.35
CA GLU A 528 16.43 16.17 -19.73
C GLU A 528 15.84 15.25 -20.81
N GLY A 529 16.00 13.95 -20.62
CA GLY A 529 15.48 12.92 -21.50
C GLY A 529 14.72 11.86 -20.70
N TYR A 530 13.82 11.19 -21.36
CA TYR A 530 13.06 10.09 -20.78
C TYR A 530 12.87 8.95 -21.77
N GLU A 531 12.78 7.73 -21.24
CA GLU A 531 12.39 6.55 -22.02
C GLU A 531 10.87 6.33 -21.87
N THR A 532 10.21 6.00 -22.98
CA THR A 532 8.78 5.72 -23.02
C THR A 532 8.52 4.28 -23.42
N PHE A 533 7.72 3.58 -22.61
CA PHE A 533 7.31 2.20 -22.81
C PHE A 533 5.80 2.07 -22.71
N VAL A 534 5.24 1.04 -23.35
CA VAL A 534 3.82 0.69 -23.22
C VAL A 534 3.61 -0.77 -22.87
N SER A 535 2.46 -1.07 -22.25
CA SER A 535 2.03 -2.43 -21.91
C SER A 535 0.50 -2.48 -21.69
N ASN A 536 -0.05 -3.69 -21.71
CA ASN A 536 -1.42 -3.95 -21.24
C ASN A 536 -1.48 -4.47 -19.79
N SER A 537 -0.32 -4.55 -19.11
CA SER A 537 -0.22 -4.91 -17.69
C SER A 537 0.73 -3.96 -16.96
N TYR A 538 0.39 -3.54 -15.76
CA TYR A 538 1.25 -2.69 -14.91
C TYR A 538 2.58 -3.36 -14.52
N LYS A 539 2.68 -4.68 -14.69
CA LYS A 539 3.90 -5.48 -14.47
C LYS A 539 4.72 -5.68 -15.77
N GLY A 540 4.23 -5.23 -16.90
CA GLY A 540 4.78 -5.57 -18.21
C GLY A 540 4.25 -6.94 -18.75
N PRO A 541 4.89 -7.54 -19.77
CA PRO A 541 6.14 -7.07 -20.37
C PRO A 541 6.00 -5.69 -21.04
N TRP A 542 7.08 -4.91 -21.01
CA TRP A 542 7.14 -3.56 -21.53
C TRP A 542 7.73 -3.53 -22.93
N THR A 543 7.08 -2.83 -23.84
CA THR A 543 7.62 -2.52 -25.16
C THR A 543 8.16 -1.10 -25.17
N PHE A 544 9.45 -0.95 -25.41
CA PHE A 544 10.09 0.35 -25.60
C PHE A 544 9.61 0.98 -26.91
N LEU A 545 9.17 2.23 -26.86
CA LEU A 545 8.77 2.98 -28.04
C LEU A 545 9.90 3.87 -28.54
N ALA A 546 10.33 4.81 -27.71
CA ALA A 546 11.39 5.76 -28.05
C ALA A 546 11.90 6.49 -26.80
N ASN A 547 13.06 7.14 -26.96
CA ASN A 547 13.52 8.19 -26.06
C ASN A 547 12.80 9.50 -26.42
N GLY A 548 12.39 10.25 -25.41
CA GLY A 548 11.78 11.57 -25.53
C GLY A 548 12.67 12.67 -24.91
N SER A 549 12.47 13.88 -25.37
CA SER A 549 12.97 15.08 -24.73
C SER A 549 12.00 16.23 -25.02
N GLY A 550 11.61 16.97 -24.01
CA GLY A 550 10.52 17.93 -24.15
C GLY A 550 9.16 17.25 -24.40
N THR A 551 8.16 18.05 -24.74
CA THR A 551 6.85 17.52 -25.16
C THR A 551 6.95 16.76 -26.46
N GLN A 552 6.56 15.49 -26.47
CA GLN A 552 6.71 14.59 -27.61
C GLN A 552 5.53 13.64 -27.79
N SER A 553 5.22 13.34 -29.05
CA SER A 553 4.18 12.37 -29.44
C SER A 553 4.78 10.99 -29.70
N PHE A 554 3.98 9.94 -29.50
CA PHE A 554 4.38 8.55 -29.65
C PHE A 554 3.31 7.72 -30.36
N ASP A 555 3.77 6.80 -31.22
CA ASP A 555 3.00 5.83 -31.99
C ASP A 555 3.17 4.45 -31.34
N ILE A 556 2.06 3.74 -31.07
CA ILE A 556 2.06 2.40 -30.48
C ILE A 556 1.97 1.26 -31.51
N SER A 557 2.00 1.55 -32.81
CA SER A 557 1.87 0.55 -33.88
C SER A 557 2.87 -0.61 -33.77
N SER A 558 4.06 -0.37 -33.20
CA SER A 558 5.05 -1.41 -32.91
C SER A 558 4.66 -2.36 -31.77
N PHE A 559 3.73 -1.96 -30.89
CA PHE A 559 3.25 -2.75 -29.76
C PHE A 559 2.00 -3.54 -30.10
N GLY A 560 1.00 -2.91 -30.69
CA GLY A 560 -0.27 -3.56 -31.03
C GLY A 560 -1.42 -2.57 -31.16
N SER A 561 -2.64 -3.07 -31.23
CA SER A 561 -3.84 -2.26 -31.49
C SER A 561 -4.30 -1.39 -30.29
N SER A 562 -3.78 -1.63 -29.10
CA SER A 562 -4.08 -0.82 -27.93
C SER A 562 -3.07 -1.00 -26.79
N ALA A 563 -2.88 0.03 -25.97
CA ALA A 563 -2.07 0.01 -24.77
C ALA A 563 -2.80 0.66 -23.60
N ARG A 564 -2.83 0.00 -22.44
CA ARG A 564 -3.45 0.55 -21.23
C ARG A 564 -2.48 1.34 -20.37
N TYR A 565 -1.22 0.90 -20.29
CA TYR A 565 -0.23 1.50 -19.39
C TYR A 565 0.89 2.15 -20.20
N VAL A 566 1.28 3.35 -19.75
CA VAL A 566 2.47 4.05 -20.22
C VAL A 566 3.47 4.13 -19.07
N ARG A 567 4.68 3.64 -19.30
CA ARG A 567 5.79 3.76 -18.36
C ARG A 567 6.76 4.82 -18.86
N ILE A 568 7.07 5.77 -18.03
CA ILE A 568 8.06 6.83 -18.30
C ILE A 568 9.18 6.68 -17.27
N VAL A 569 10.40 6.62 -17.78
CA VAL A 569 11.62 6.49 -16.96
C VAL A 569 12.54 7.65 -17.30
N ASP A 570 13.05 8.33 -16.29
CA ASP A 570 14.04 9.38 -16.48
C ASP A 570 15.38 8.78 -16.96
N GLU A 571 15.89 9.27 -18.10
CA GLU A 571 17.13 8.79 -18.73
C GLU A 571 18.40 9.33 -18.10
N ASN A 572 18.32 10.16 -17.11
CA ASN A 572 19.47 10.98 -16.78
C ASN A 572 20.66 10.21 -16.20
N PRO A 573 21.87 10.37 -16.80
CA PRO A 573 23.13 9.79 -16.34
C PRO A 573 23.64 10.41 -15.04
#